data_0cb37153f8fad530398831cf3c000daf
#
_entry.id   0cb37153f8fad530398831cf3c000daf
#
_cell.length_a   1.000
_cell.length_b   1.000
_cell.length_c   1.000
_cell.angle_alpha   90.00
_cell.angle_beta   90.00
_cell.angle_gamma   90.00
#
_symmetry.space_group_name_H-M   'P 1'
#
loop_
_entity.id
_entity.type
_entity.pdbx_description
1 polymer ?
#
loop_
_entity_poly.entity_id
_entity_poly.type
_entity_poly.pdbx_seq_one_letter_code
_entity_poly.pdbx_strand_id
1 'polypeptide(L)'
;MALLFQYCANPGPLVGGPKDEESPEFVGSNPVKFSKNIQPGKVLMEFDEFLVLKELNQNLIISPPLNEDPDIKLKGKRVLIKNDKDVVFEDSTTYTYYFGNAICDLHEDNPISNFEFVFSTGPMIDS
;
A
#
# COMPACT_ATOMS: atom_id res chain seq x y z
N MET A 1 20.83 40.54 -2.84
CA MET A 1 20.75 40.62 -2.14
C MET A 1 20.64 40.23 -2.12
N ALA A 2 20.62 40.28 -2.31
CA ALA A 2 20.30 40.14 -1.71
C ALA A 2 19.93 39.71 -1.87
N LEU A 3 19.80 39.67 -1.79
CA LEU A 3 19.31 39.60 -1.45
C LEU A 3 18.97 39.04 -1.70
N LEU A 4 18.72 38.72 -1.64
CA LEU A 4 18.31 38.62 -1.42
C LEU A 4 18.13 37.94 -1.63
N PHE A 5 18.53 38.26 -1.83
CA PHE A 5 18.21 37.86 -1.60
C PHE A 5 18.13 37.09 -1.66
N GLN A 6 17.46 36.23 -1.80
CA GLN A 6 17.33 36.10 -1.39
C GLN A 6 17.21 35.26 -1.51
N TYR A 7 17.42 35.05 -1.84
CA TYR A 7 17.25 34.75 -1.51
C TYR A 7 17.21 33.85 -1.70
N CYS A 8 17.09 33.23 -1.94
CA CYS A 8 16.96 32.78 -1.59
C CYS A 8 17.00 31.94 -1.90
N ALA A 9 17.03 31.64 -2.12
CA ALA A 9 16.95 31.15 -1.71
C ALA A 9 16.89 30.19 -1.95
N ASN A 10 16.75 29.98 -2.24
CA ASN A 10 16.52 29.34 -1.79
C ASN A 10 16.25 28.50 -2.00
N PRO A 11 16.23 28.29 -2.05
CA PRO A 11 15.68 27.61 -1.76
C PRO A 11 15.27 26.81 -2.02
N GLY A 12 15.12 26.70 -2.16
CA GLY A 12 14.52 26.25 -1.73
C GLY A 12 13.99 25.84 -2.15
N PRO A 13 13.94 25.86 -2.00
CA PRO A 13 13.14 25.71 -1.82
C PRO A 13 12.85 25.99 -2.05
N LEU A 14 12.72 26.23 -1.99
CA LEU A 14 12.39 26.68 -1.57
C LEU A 14 12.22 26.71 -1.43
N VAL A 15 12.08 26.88 -1.74
CA VAL A 15 11.78 26.83 -1.07
C VAL A 15 11.23 26.68 -1.19
N GLY A 16 11.23 27.01 -1.97
CA GLY A 16 9.93 26.59 -1.65
C GLY A 16 9.77 26.05 -0.25
N GLY A 17 8.64 25.78 0.18
CA GLY A 17 8.41 25.28 1.52
C GLY A 17 9.18 24.01 1.87
N PRO A 18 9.05 23.51 3.08
CA PRO A 18 9.71 22.28 3.48
C PRO A 18 9.24 21.11 2.64
N LYS A 19 10.14 20.18 2.42
CA LYS A 19 9.81 18.95 1.72
C LYS A 19 8.78 18.17 2.53
N ASP A 20 7.78 17.62 1.84
CA ASP A 20 6.82 16.74 2.47
C ASP A 20 7.50 15.42 2.79
N GLU A 21 7.56 15.08 4.07
CA GLU A 21 8.17 13.83 4.51
C GLU A 21 7.14 12.86 5.06
N GLU A 22 5.86 13.17 4.89
CA GLU A 22 4.81 12.29 5.39
C GLU A 22 4.50 11.20 4.40
N SER A 23 4.36 9.99 4.92
CA SER A 23 3.94 8.84 4.13
C SER A 23 2.47 8.98 3.74
N PRO A 24 2.06 8.37 2.63
CA PRO A 24 0.64 8.25 2.34
C PRO A 24 -0.07 7.53 3.48
N GLU A 25 -1.35 7.85 3.69
CA GLU A 25 -2.14 7.20 4.72
C GLU A 25 -3.21 6.32 4.09
N PHE A 26 -3.41 5.16 4.70
CA PHE A 26 -4.46 4.25 4.29
C PHE A 26 -5.82 4.81 4.69
N VAL A 27 -6.73 4.97 3.72
CA VAL A 27 -8.05 5.54 3.95
C VAL A 27 -9.09 4.46 4.19
N GLY A 28 -9.02 3.37 3.44
CA GLY A 28 -9.98 2.30 3.59
C GLY A 28 -9.84 1.28 2.47
N SER A 29 -10.66 0.25 2.51
CA SER A 29 -10.62 -0.81 1.51
C SER A 29 -11.97 -1.50 1.38
N ASN A 30 -12.12 -2.22 0.27
CA ASN A 30 -13.27 -3.08 0.03
C ASN A 30 -12.74 -4.40 -0.55
N PRO A 31 -12.86 -5.53 0.15
CA PRO A 31 -13.45 -5.68 1.50
C PRO A 31 -12.63 -4.95 2.56
N VAL A 32 -13.26 -4.67 3.69
CA VAL A 32 -12.62 -3.93 4.78
C VAL A 32 -11.47 -4.74 5.36
N LYS A 33 -10.38 -4.06 5.70
CA LYS A 33 -9.23 -4.68 6.36
C LYS A 33 -9.70 -5.38 7.64
N PHE A 34 -9.14 -6.55 7.89
CA PHE A 34 -9.50 -7.44 9.00
C PHE A 34 -10.91 -8.05 8.89
N SER A 35 -11.47 -8.12 7.68
CA SER A 35 -12.72 -8.84 7.45
C SER A 35 -12.56 -10.33 7.73
N LYS A 36 -13.63 -10.95 8.18
CA LYS A 36 -13.67 -12.37 8.52
C LYS A 36 -14.64 -13.10 7.62
N ASN A 37 -14.45 -14.40 7.51
CA ASN A 37 -15.34 -15.28 6.74
C ASN A 37 -15.45 -14.87 5.28
N ILE A 38 -14.35 -14.43 4.67
CA ILE A 38 -14.33 -14.02 3.28
C ILE A 38 -13.25 -14.75 2.49
N GLN A 39 -13.46 -14.86 1.19
CA GLN A 39 -12.48 -15.36 0.23
C GLN A 39 -12.47 -14.38 -0.94
N PRO A 40 -11.78 -13.25 -0.80
CA PRO A 40 -11.94 -12.16 -1.75
C PRO A 40 -11.26 -12.44 -3.09
N GLY A 41 -12.03 -12.28 -4.17
CA GLY A 41 -11.45 -12.29 -5.51
C GLY A 41 -10.73 -11.00 -5.82
N LYS A 42 -11.17 -9.91 -5.23
CA LYS A 42 -10.57 -8.59 -5.41
C LYS A 42 -10.51 -7.86 -4.09
N VAL A 43 -9.43 -7.11 -3.91
CA VAL A 43 -9.30 -6.19 -2.78
C VAL A 43 -8.89 -4.84 -3.35
N LEU A 44 -9.69 -3.81 -3.08
CA LEU A 44 -9.37 -2.46 -3.50
C LEU A 44 -9.00 -1.66 -2.26
N MET A 45 -7.77 -1.13 -2.24
CA MET A 45 -7.28 -0.32 -1.13
C MET A 45 -7.13 1.12 -1.59
N GLU A 46 -7.57 2.06 -0.76
CA GLU A 46 -7.51 3.47 -1.09
C GLU A 46 -6.62 4.23 -0.11
N PHE A 47 -5.86 5.18 -0.64
CA PHE A 47 -4.92 5.98 0.12
C PHE A 47 -5.21 7.46 -0.14
N ASP A 48 -4.60 8.33 0.65
CA ASP A 48 -4.87 9.77 0.57
C ASP A 48 -4.01 10.52 -0.46
N GLU A 49 -3.04 9.83 -1.09
CA GLU A 49 -2.14 10.44 -2.07
C GLU A 49 -1.97 9.55 -3.28
N PHE A 50 -1.55 10.15 -4.40
CA PHE A 50 -1.14 9.38 -5.57
C PHE A 50 0.08 8.55 -5.23
N LEU A 51 0.11 7.32 -5.72
CA LEU A 51 1.07 6.31 -5.30
C LEU A 51 1.98 5.86 -6.44
N VAL A 52 3.08 5.24 -6.05
CA VAL A 52 3.92 4.43 -6.93
C VAL A 52 4.26 3.15 -6.18
N LEU A 53 4.37 2.05 -6.91
CA LEU A 53 4.78 0.77 -6.33
C LEU A 53 6.24 0.54 -6.69
N LYS A 54 7.07 0.32 -5.67
CA LYS A 54 8.51 0.13 -5.87
C LYS A 54 8.93 -1.26 -5.45
N GLU A 55 9.60 -1.95 -6.36
CA GLU A 55 10.16 -3.27 -6.10
C GLU A 55 9.16 -4.22 -5.48
N LEU A 56 7.95 -4.22 -6.04
CA LEU A 56 6.83 -4.99 -5.50
C LEU A 56 7.18 -6.48 -5.39
N ASN A 57 7.82 -7.04 -6.42
CA ASN A 57 8.15 -8.47 -6.43
C ASN A 57 9.12 -8.86 -5.32
N GLN A 58 9.93 -7.92 -4.85
CA GLN A 58 10.89 -8.16 -3.79
C GLN A 58 10.30 -7.93 -2.41
N ASN A 59 9.28 -7.09 -2.32
CA ASN A 59 8.72 -6.67 -1.03
C ASN A 59 7.44 -7.39 -0.66
N LEU A 60 6.66 -7.83 -1.64
CA LEU A 60 5.37 -8.45 -1.35
C LEU A 60 5.55 -9.87 -0.84
N ILE A 61 5.03 -10.11 0.35
CA ILE A 61 5.03 -11.45 0.95
C ILE A 61 3.60 -11.78 1.34
N ILE A 62 3.10 -12.91 0.83
CA ILE A 62 1.75 -13.37 1.14
C ILE A 62 1.90 -14.60 2.05
N SER A 63 1.27 -14.54 3.22
CA SER A 63 1.36 -15.60 4.22
C SER A 63 -0.04 -15.98 4.71
N PRO A 64 -0.39 -17.25 4.67
CA PRO A 64 0.33 -18.36 4.00
C PRO A 64 0.36 -18.17 2.49
N PRO A 65 1.29 -18.83 1.80
CA PRO A 65 1.41 -18.67 0.35
C PRO A 65 0.15 -19.13 -0.38
N LEU A 66 -0.14 -18.45 -1.49
CA LEU A 66 -1.22 -18.84 -2.38
C LEU A 66 -0.67 -19.76 -3.46
N ASN A 67 -1.56 -20.56 -4.06
CA ASN A 67 -1.17 -21.41 -5.18
C ASN A 67 -0.88 -20.61 -6.46
N GLU A 68 -1.37 -19.38 -6.56
CA GLU A 68 -1.08 -18.47 -7.67
C GLU A 68 -0.90 -17.07 -7.14
N ASP A 69 0.04 -16.32 -7.74
CA ASP A 69 0.29 -14.94 -7.34
C ASP A 69 -0.85 -14.03 -7.80
N PRO A 70 -1.26 -13.07 -6.98
CA PRO A 70 -2.27 -12.11 -7.40
C PRO A 70 -1.72 -11.13 -8.41
N ASP A 71 -2.63 -10.55 -9.20
CA ASP A 71 -2.31 -9.45 -10.08
C ASP A 71 -2.57 -8.16 -9.31
N ILE A 72 -1.55 -7.31 -9.21
CA ILE A 72 -1.63 -6.07 -8.45
C ILE A 72 -1.48 -4.90 -9.39
N LYS A 73 -2.48 -4.01 -9.38
CA LYS A 73 -2.51 -2.84 -10.25
C LYS A 73 -2.65 -1.58 -9.43
N LEU A 74 -1.97 -0.55 -9.91
CA LEU A 74 -2.04 0.77 -9.31
C LEU A 74 -2.98 1.64 -10.15
N LYS A 75 -3.92 2.30 -9.49
CA LYS A 75 -4.87 3.22 -10.13
C LYS A 75 -4.91 4.51 -9.33
N GLY A 76 -3.95 5.41 -9.58
CA GLY A 76 -3.91 6.70 -8.90
C GLY A 76 -3.65 6.56 -7.41
N LYS A 77 -4.68 6.76 -6.61
CA LYS A 77 -4.62 6.64 -5.15
C LYS A 77 -5.05 5.28 -4.65
N ARG A 78 -5.24 4.32 -5.54
CA ARG A 78 -5.79 3.02 -5.18
C ARG A 78 -4.87 1.90 -5.65
N VAL A 79 -4.83 0.85 -4.84
CA VAL A 79 -4.14 -0.39 -5.20
C VAL A 79 -5.19 -1.48 -5.29
N LEU A 80 -5.25 -2.13 -6.43
CA LEU A 80 -6.16 -3.24 -6.67
C LEU A 80 -5.40 -4.55 -6.64
N ILE A 81 -5.79 -5.44 -5.73
CA ILE A 81 -5.29 -6.81 -5.68
C ILE A 81 -6.35 -7.69 -6.31
N LYS A 82 -5.99 -8.40 -7.37
CA LYS A 82 -6.94 -9.30 -8.03
C LYS A 82 -6.40 -10.71 -7.95
N ASN A 83 -7.12 -11.58 -7.25
CA ASN A 83 -6.78 -12.99 -7.18
C ASN A 83 -7.46 -13.72 -8.33
N ASP A 84 -6.71 -14.59 -8.98
CA ASP A 84 -7.26 -15.40 -10.06
C ASP A 84 -8.37 -16.30 -9.51
N LYS A 85 -9.33 -16.66 -10.38
CA LYS A 85 -10.43 -17.53 -10.00
C LYS A 85 -9.96 -18.91 -9.55
N ASP A 86 -8.75 -19.30 -9.94
CA ASP A 86 -8.19 -20.60 -9.59
C ASP A 86 -7.41 -20.56 -8.27
N VAL A 87 -7.36 -19.41 -7.61
CA VAL A 87 -6.74 -19.29 -6.28
C VAL A 87 -7.60 -20.03 -5.27
N VAL A 88 -6.97 -20.89 -4.48
CA VAL A 88 -7.65 -21.68 -3.45
C VAL A 88 -7.18 -21.17 -2.09
N PHE A 89 -8.12 -20.66 -1.30
CA PHE A 89 -7.83 -20.23 0.08
C PHE A 89 -8.10 -21.41 1.02
N GLU A 90 -7.25 -21.57 2.02
CA GLU A 90 -7.45 -22.55 3.06
C GLU A 90 -8.54 -22.09 4.01
N ASP A 91 -9.28 -23.05 4.57
CA ASP A 91 -10.36 -22.74 5.50
C ASP A 91 -9.82 -22.25 6.83
N SER A 92 -10.58 -21.37 7.49
CA SER A 92 -10.28 -20.88 8.86
C SER A 92 -8.85 -20.40 9.00
N THR A 93 -8.39 -19.63 8.01
CA THR A 93 -7.00 -19.20 7.92
C THR A 93 -6.93 -17.68 7.79
N THR A 94 -6.00 -17.08 8.53
CA THR A 94 -5.70 -15.64 8.43
C THR A 94 -4.66 -15.43 7.34
N TYR A 95 -5.00 -14.61 6.36
CA TYR A 95 -4.08 -14.26 5.26
C TYR A 95 -3.56 -12.85 5.44
N THR A 96 -2.27 -12.68 5.23
CA THR A 96 -1.61 -11.39 5.28
C THR A 96 -0.93 -11.13 3.94
N TYR A 97 -1.23 -9.99 3.34
CA TYR A 97 -0.52 -9.48 2.16
C TYR A 97 0.38 -8.36 2.67
N TYR A 98 1.63 -8.69 2.90
CA TYR A 98 2.61 -7.76 3.46
C TYR A 98 3.37 -7.08 2.33
N PHE A 99 3.24 -5.77 2.24
CA PHE A 99 3.84 -4.99 1.15
C PHE A 99 5.20 -4.41 1.50
N GLY A 100 5.59 -4.48 2.78
CA GLY A 100 6.86 -3.87 3.20
C GLY A 100 6.88 -2.39 2.90
N ASN A 101 7.88 -1.94 2.17
CA ASN A 101 8.05 -0.53 1.80
C ASN A 101 7.70 -0.27 0.33
N ALA A 102 6.94 -1.15 -0.31
CA ALA A 102 6.66 -1.03 -1.74
C ALA A 102 5.71 0.10 -2.09
N ILE A 103 4.79 0.46 -1.19
CA ILE A 103 3.79 1.49 -1.46
C ILE A 103 4.36 2.84 -1.04
N CYS A 104 4.58 3.72 -2.01
CA CYS A 104 5.21 5.03 -1.80
C CYS A 104 4.37 6.12 -2.43
N ASP A 105 4.52 7.37 -1.94
CA ASP A 105 3.86 8.47 -2.61
C ASP A 105 4.60 8.79 -3.92
N LEU A 106 3.84 9.26 -4.90
CA LEU A 106 4.35 9.49 -6.25
C LEU A 106 5.36 10.64 -6.30
N HIS A 107 5.19 11.66 -5.49
CA HIS A 107 5.98 12.88 -5.60
C HIS A 107 7.27 12.85 -4.82
N GLU A 108 7.25 12.26 -3.63
CA GLU A 108 8.39 12.29 -2.71
C GLU A 108 9.01 10.92 -2.45
N ASP A 109 8.41 9.86 -3.00
CA ASP A 109 8.85 8.48 -2.78
C ASP A 109 8.87 8.05 -1.31
N ASN A 110 8.10 8.70 -0.45
CA ASN A 110 8.02 8.31 0.95
C ASN A 110 7.21 7.02 1.07
N PRO A 111 7.78 5.94 1.64
CA PRO A 111 7.05 4.68 1.75
C PRO A 111 6.11 4.66 2.95
N ILE A 112 5.06 3.86 2.83
CA ILE A 112 4.33 3.41 4.00
C ILE A 112 5.11 2.22 4.52
N SER A 113 5.70 2.36 5.70
CA SER A 113 6.53 1.31 6.26
C SER A 113 5.68 0.14 6.74
N ASN A 114 6.07 -1.05 6.32
CA ASN A 114 5.48 -2.30 6.81
C ASN A 114 3.96 -2.39 6.60
N PHE A 115 3.47 -1.84 5.49
CA PHE A 115 2.04 -1.89 5.21
C PHE A 115 1.60 -3.33 4.93
N GLU A 116 0.48 -3.73 5.52
CA GLU A 116 -0.08 -5.04 5.27
C GLU A 116 -1.60 -4.98 5.20
N PHE A 117 -2.18 -5.90 4.43
CA PHE A 117 -3.62 -6.12 4.37
C PHE A 117 -3.91 -7.51 4.93
N VAL A 118 -4.87 -7.60 5.85
CA VAL A 118 -5.16 -8.83 6.59
C VAL A 118 -6.65 -9.15 6.49
N PHE A 119 -6.96 -10.40 6.25
CA PHE A 119 -8.33 -10.91 6.32
C PHE A 119 -8.29 -12.37 6.78
N SER A 120 -9.46 -12.93 7.11
CA SER A 120 -9.56 -14.33 7.48
C SER A 120 -10.66 -15.02 6.66
N THR A 121 -10.41 -16.25 6.30
CA THR A 121 -11.43 -17.10 5.69
C THR A 121 -12.34 -17.73 6.75
N GLY A 122 -11.95 -17.65 8.01
CA GLY A 122 -12.71 -18.17 9.14
C GLY A 122 -13.24 -17.08 10.06
N PRO A 123 -13.75 -17.44 11.22
CA PRO A 123 -14.41 -16.50 12.13
C PRO A 123 -13.46 -15.71 13.01
N MET A 124 -12.16 -15.99 12.95
CA MET A 124 -11.16 -15.35 13.81
C MET A 124 -9.99 -14.83 13.00
N ILE A 125 -9.39 -13.76 13.49
CA ILE A 125 -8.14 -13.23 12.97
C ILE A 125 -7.04 -13.60 13.97
N ASP A 126 -6.02 -14.31 13.51
CA ASP A 126 -4.85 -14.62 14.33
C ASP A 126 -3.93 -13.41 14.41
N SER A 127 -3.42 -13.11 15.57
CA SER A 127 -2.51 -11.97 15.75
C SER A 127 -1.05 -12.40 15.81
#